data_3ea4afdbc60af87c96c44e09bf244c61
#
_entry.id   3ea4afdbc60af87c96c44e09bf244c61
#
_cell.length_a   1.000
_cell.length_b   1.000
_cell.length_c   1.000
_cell.angle_alpha   90.00
_cell.angle_beta   90.00
_cell.angle_gamma   90.00
#
_symmetry.space_group_name_H-M   'P 1'
#
loop_
_entity.id
_entity.type
_entity.pdbx_description
1 polymer ?
#
loop_
_entity_poly.entity_id
_entity_poly.type
_entity_poly.pdbx_seq_one_letter_code
_entity_poly.pdbx_strand_id
1 'polypeptide(L)'
;NLWHLNRRSVAGAFAVGLFFAWMPIPFQMLLAAGTAIWAGTNLPLSVSIVWLTNPITIPPMFYCAYIVGTWIVGEPITDFNFELTFDWLLNELAAIWKPFLVGCLTLAISSSLLGYAIVSGLWRYLVITRRTKRRHLYKSKK
;
A
#
# COMPACT_ATOMS: atom_id res chain seq x y z
N ASN A 1 -13.97 2.85 -15.46
CA ASN A 1 -12.93 3.62 -14.71
C ASN A 1 -11.61 2.87 -14.53
N LEU A 2 -11.53 1.58 -14.89
CA LEU A 2 -10.35 0.73 -14.66
C LEU A 2 -9.07 1.24 -15.35
N TRP A 3 -9.21 1.95 -16.44
CA TRP A 3 -8.09 2.48 -17.26
C TRP A 3 -7.99 4.01 -17.22
N HIS A 4 -8.97 4.70 -16.62
CA HIS A 4 -9.02 6.15 -16.63
C HIS A 4 -8.34 6.73 -15.39
N LEU A 5 -7.50 7.73 -15.63
CA LEU A 5 -6.80 8.48 -14.59
C LEU A 5 -7.71 9.62 -14.08
N ASN A 6 -8.58 9.32 -13.14
CA ASN A 6 -9.33 10.32 -12.38
C ASN A 6 -8.97 10.25 -10.90
N ARG A 7 -9.27 11.30 -10.15
CA ARG A 7 -8.90 11.40 -8.73
C ARG A 7 -9.33 10.17 -7.92
N ARG A 8 -10.56 9.73 -8.10
CA ARG A 8 -11.15 8.63 -7.32
C ARG A 8 -10.53 7.29 -7.69
N SER A 9 -10.33 7.07 -8.98
CA SER A 9 -9.73 5.84 -9.51
C SER A 9 -8.26 5.70 -9.11
N VAL A 10 -7.48 6.78 -9.18
CA VAL A 10 -6.06 6.78 -8.81
C VAL A 10 -5.88 6.67 -7.30
N ALA A 11 -6.60 7.45 -6.50
CA ALA A 11 -6.52 7.36 -5.04
C ALA A 11 -6.97 5.97 -4.52
N GLY A 12 -8.02 5.41 -5.11
CA GLY A 12 -8.46 4.05 -4.80
C GLY A 12 -7.43 2.99 -5.20
N ALA A 13 -6.74 3.17 -6.33
CA ALA A 13 -5.66 2.27 -6.75
C ALA A 13 -4.50 2.26 -5.76
N PHE A 14 -4.10 3.42 -5.23
CA PHE A 14 -3.10 3.51 -4.16
C PHE A 14 -3.57 2.81 -2.89
N ALA A 15 -4.82 2.99 -2.50
CA ALA A 15 -5.37 2.31 -1.32
C ALA A 15 -5.33 0.79 -1.48
N VAL A 16 -5.83 0.26 -2.60
CA VAL A 16 -5.85 -1.18 -2.88
C VAL A 16 -4.43 -1.74 -2.99
N GLY A 17 -3.56 -1.09 -3.77
CA GLY A 17 -2.19 -1.55 -3.97
C GLY A 17 -1.37 -1.58 -2.69
N LEU A 18 -1.44 -0.52 -1.87
CA LEU A 18 -0.74 -0.46 -0.58
C LEU A 18 -1.29 -1.45 0.44
N PHE A 19 -2.60 -1.69 0.45
CA PHE A 19 -3.19 -2.69 1.32
C PHE A 19 -2.61 -4.08 1.04
N PHE A 20 -2.65 -4.51 -0.21
CA PHE A 20 -2.13 -5.83 -0.59
C PHE A 20 -0.61 -5.93 -0.56
N ALA A 21 0.13 -4.82 -0.71
CA ALA A 21 1.58 -4.82 -0.58
C ALA A 21 2.06 -5.27 0.82
N TRP A 22 1.30 -5.01 1.87
CA TRP A 22 1.64 -5.44 3.24
C TRP A 22 1.11 -6.83 3.60
N MET A 23 0.26 -7.42 2.77
CA MET A 23 -0.32 -8.73 3.07
C MET A 23 0.61 -9.86 2.65
N PRO A 24 1.03 -10.75 3.58
CA PRO A 24 1.89 -11.89 3.28
C PRO A 24 1.07 -13.04 2.67
N ILE A 25 0.38 -12.78 1.57
CA ILE A 25 -0.51 -13.74 0.91
C ILE A 25 0.05 -14.06 -0.48
N PRO A 26 0.19 -15.34 -0.84
CA PRO A 26 0.53 -15.72 -2.19
C PRO A 26 -0.54 -15.19 -3.17
N PHE A 27 -0.13 -14.86 -4.39
CA PHE A 27 -1.03 -14.30 -5.41
C PHE A 27 -1.68 -12.95 -5.05
N GLN A 28 -1.04 -12.18 -4.15
CA GLN A 28 -1.50 -10.85 -3.73
C GLN A 28 -1.84 -9.91 -4.90
N MET A 29 -1.15 -10.04 -6.04
CA MET A 29 -1.45 -9.27 -7.26
C MET A 29 -2.81 -9.60 -7.85
N LEU A 30 -3.22 -10.88 -7.83
CA LEU A 30 -4.54 -11.29 -8.30
C LEU A 30 -5.64 -10.77 -7.40
N LEU A 31 -5.41 -10.77 -6.09
CA LEU A 31 -6.35 -10.23 -5.11
C LEU A 31 -6.46 -8.70 -5.25
N ALA A 32 -5.34 -8.01 -5.45
CA ALA A 32 -5.34 -6.58 -5.73
C ALA A 32 -6.07 -6.26 -7.04
N ALA A 33 -5.84 -7.04 -8.09
CA ALA A 33 -6.55 -6.89 -9.37
C ALA A 33 -8.05 -7.11 -9.21
N GLY A 34 -8.48 -8.18 -8.56
CA GLY A 34 -9.88 -8.48 -8.30
C GLY A 34 -10.56 -7.36 -7.48
N THR A 35 -9.90 -6.89 -6.43
CA THR A 35 -10.40 -5.78 -5.59
C THR A 35 -10.46 -4.47 -6.39
N ALA A 36 -9.47 -4.19 -7.23
CA ALA A 36 -9.45 -3.02 -8.10
C ALA A 36 -10.62 -3.02 -9.09
N ILE A 37 -10.95 -4.18 -9.66
CA ILE A 37 -12.09 -4.34 -10.55
C ILE A 37 -13.40 -4.12 -9.79
N TRP A 38 -13.54 -4.75 -8.64
CA TRP A 38 -14.75 -4.62 -7.81
C TRP A 38 -14.97 -3.18 -7.32
N ALA A 39 -13.92 -2.50 -6.88
CA ALA A 39 -13.98 -1.12 -6.41
C ALA A 39 -14.00 -0.09 -7.55
N GLY A 40 -13.85 -0.49 -8.82
CA GLY A 40 -13.79 0.41 -9.97
C GLY A 40 -12.60 1.36 -9.95
N THR A 41 -11.46 0.92 -9.40
CA THR A 41 -10.21 1.69 -9.32
C THR A 41 -9.30 1.39 -10.51
N ASN A 42 -8.19 2.13 -10.65
CA ASN A 42 -7.26 1.92 -11.76
C ASN A 42 -6.50 0.61 -11.59
N LEU A 43 -6.82 -0.37 -12.42
CA LEU A 43 -6.28 -1.73 -12.34
C LEU A 43 -4.76 -1.80 -12.53
N PRO A 44 -4.16 -1.24 -13.60
CA PRO A 44 -2.71 -1.29 -13.78
C PRO A 44 -1.96 -0.66 -12.62
N LEU A 45 -2.46 0.45 -12.11
CA LEU A 45 -1.84 1.18 -11.01
C LEU A 45 -1.92 0.39 -9.69
N SER A 46 -3.08 -0.22 -9.39
CA SER A 46 -3.23 -1.07 -8.20
C SER A 46 -2.23 -2.23 -8.21
N VAL A 47 -2.12 -2.95 -9.31
CA VAL A 47 -1.20 -4.07 -9.46
C VAL A 47 0.26 -3.62 -9.41
N SER A 48 0.59 -2.48 -10.03
CA SER A 48 1.96 -1.93 -10.02
C SER A 48 2.42 -1.56 -8.61
N ILE A 49 1.53 -1.03 -7.78
CA ILE A 49 1.86 -0.66 -6.40
C ILE A 49 2.15 -1.90 -5.53
N VAL A 50 1.51 -3.04 -5.81
CA VAL A 50 1.84 -4.29 -5.12
C VAL A 50 3.30 -4.71 -5.33
N TRP A 51 3.92 -4.33 -6.45
CA TRP A 51 5.35 -4.53 -6.70
C TRP A 51 6.28 -3.78 -5.72
N LEU A 52 5.74 -2.91 -4.87
CA LEU A 52 6.48 -2.36 -3.73
C LEU A 52 7.06 -3.50 -2.87
N THR A 53 6.33 -4.61 -2.79
CA THR A 53 6.80 -5.86 -2.16
C THR A 53 7.48 -6.73 -3.20
N ASN A 54 8.79 -6.70 -3.23
CA ASN A 54 9.65 -7.50 -4.10
C ASN A 54 10.72 -8.22 -3.25
N PRO A 55 11.48 -9.18 -3.79
CA PRO A 55 12.47 -9.93 -3.00
C PRO A 55 13.49 -9.08 -2.23
N ILE A 56 13.75 -7.85 -2.69
CA ILE A 56 14.69 -6.92 -2.03
C ILE A 56 14.00 -6.18 -0.88
N THR A 57 12.72 -5.78 -1.07
CA THR A 57 11.97 -4.98 -0.09
C THR A 57 11.24 -5.82 0.94
N ILE A 58 10.97 -7.10 0.67
CA ILE A 58 10.29 -8.02 1.60
C ILE A 58 10.97 -8.06 2.97
N PRO A 59 12.29 -8.29 3.11
CA PRO A 59 12.93 -8.36 4.41
C PRO A 59 12.72 -7.12 5.28
N PRO A 60 13.04 -5.89 4.81
CA PRO A 60 12.83 -4.70 5.63
C PRO A 60 11.35 -4.39 5.91
N MET A 61 10.46 -4.65 4.95
CA MET A 61 9.03 -4.42 5.14
C MET A 61 8.45 -5.37 6.20
N PHE A 62 8.75 -6.65 6.11
CA PHE A 62 8.25 -7.66 7.06
C PHE A 62 8.84 -7.48 8.44
N TYR A 63 10.10 -7.05 8.54
CA TYR A 63 10.72 -6.68 9.80
C TYR A 63 10.00 -5.49 10.45
N CYS A 64 9.69 -4.43 9.71
CA CYS A 64 8.89 -3.31 10.20
C CYS A 64 7.49 -3.76 10.66
N ALA A 65 6.84 -4.65 9.90
CA ALA A 65 5.54 -5.20 10.27
C ALA A 65 5.62 -5.99 11.59
N TYR A 66 6.66 -6.80 11.76
CA TYR A 66 6.90 -7.54 12.99
C TYR A 66 7.09 -6.60 14.19
N ILE A 67 7.95 -5.57 14.08
CA ILE A 67 8.18 -4.60 15.15
C ILE A 67 6.87 -3.89 15.53
N VAL A 68 6.09 -3.41 14.57
CA VAL A 68 4.81 -2.76 14.83
C VAL A 68 3.85 -3.73 15.52
N GLY A 69 3.83 -4.98 15.07
CA GLY A 69 3.00 -6.02 15.67
C GLY A 69 3.38 -6.35 17.11
N THR A 70 4.67 -6.50 17.41
CA THR A 70 5.15 -6.74 18.79
C THR A 70 4.80 -5.58 19.72
N TRP A 71 4.88 -4.35 19.22
CA TRP A 71 4.47 -3.15 19.96
C TRP A 71 2.98 -3.18 20.33
N ILE A 72 2.13 -3.63 19.41
CA ILE A 72 0.67 -3.67 19.60
C ILE A 72 0.27 -4.82 20.50
N VAL A 73 0.87 -6.00 20.29
CA VAL A 73 0.54 -7.22 21.06
C VAL A 73 1.18 -7.20 22.46
N GLY A 74 2.28 -6.43 22.63
CA GLY A 74 3.02 -6.37 23.90
C GLY A 74 3.96 -7.55 24.11
N GLU A 75 4.34 -8.25 23.05
CA GLU A 75 5.32 -9.34 23.11
C GLU A 75 6.75 -8.76 23.00
N PRO A 76 7.75 -9.39 23.68
CA PRO A 76 9.14 -8.97 23.56
C PRO A 76 9.66 -9.20 22.13
N ILE A 77 10.46 -8.26 21.65
CA ILE A 77 11.14 -8.42 20.36
C ILE A 77 12.17 -9.55 20.50
N THR A 78 11.98 -10.59 19.73
CA THR A 78 12.96 -11.68 19.64
C THR A 78 13.85 -11.42 18.43
N ASP A 79 15.15 -11.43 18.61
CA ASP A 79 16.10 -11.34 17.51
C ASP A 79 15.98 -12.58 16.63
N PHE A 80 15.58 -12.40 15.39
CA PHE A 80 15.55 -13.48 14.42
C PHE A 80 16.31 -13.05 13.16
N ASN A 81 17.09 -13.97 12.63
CA ASN A 81 17.73 -13.80 11.35
C ASN A 81 16.72 -14.12 10.25
N PHE A 82 16.36 -13.10 9.47
CA PHE A 82 15.44 -13.29 8.35
C PHE A 82 16.17 -14.03 7.21
N GLU A 83 15.83 -15.28 6.99
CA GLU A 83 16.29 -16.07 5.84
C GLU A 83 15.10 -16.42 4.95
N LEU A 84 15.23 -16.15 3.65
CA LEU A 84 14.22 -16.53 2.63
C LEU A 84 14.34 -18.04 2.31
N THR A 85 14.31 -18.88 3.34
CA THR A 85 14.36 -20.33 3.22
C THR A 85 12.98 -20.90 3.60
N PHE A 86 12.57 -21.98 2.92
CA PHE A 86 11.29 -22.65 3.22
C PHE A 86 11.21 -23.14 4.67
N ASP A 87 12.32 -23.62 5.21
CA ASP A 87 12.42 -24.07 6.60
C ASP A 87 12.28 -22.92 7.61
N TRP A 88 12.81 -21.74 7.28
CA TRP A 88 12.62 -20.54 8.07
C TRP A 88 11.15 -20.12 8.09
N LEU A 89 10.50 -20.15 6.89
CA LEU A 89 9.08 -19.76 6.76
C LEU A 89 8.17 -20.66 7.61
N LEU A 90 8.47 -21.95 7.70
CA LEU A 90 7.64 -22.91 8.42
C LEU A 90 7.89 -22.90 9.94
N ASN A 91 9.13 -22.72 10.37
CA ASN A 91 9.48 -22.86 11.78
C ASN A 91 9.51 -21.52 12.53
N GLU A 92 10.15 -20.52 11.97
CA GLU A 92 10.29 -19.20 12.62
C GLU A 92 9.02 -18.35 12.48
N LEU A 93 8.40 -18.35 11.30
CA LEU A 93 7.16 -17.62 11.09
C LEU A 93 6.02 -18.20 11.94
N ALA A 94 6.01 -19.54 12.18
CA ALA A 94 5.03 -20.16 13.06
C ALA A 94 5.17 -19.71 14.52
N ALA A 95 6.35 -19.31 14.96
CA ALA A 95 6.56 -18.78 16.32
C ALA A 95 6.10 -17.33 16.47
N ILE A 96 6.24 -16.51 15.43
CA ILE A 96 5.99 -15.06 15.47
C ILE A 96 4.74 -14.62 14.68
N TRP A 97 3.92 -15.56 14.23
CA TRP A 97 2.81 -15.27 13.32
C TRP A 97 1.80 -14.24 13.85
N LYS A 98 1.52 -14.25 15.17
CA LYS A 98 0.57 -13.32 15.79
C LYS A 98 1.00 -11.87 15.65
N PRO A 99 2.16 -11.44 16.22
CA PRO A 99 2.61 -10.07 16.08
C PRO A 99 2.86 -9.70 14.62
N PHE A 100 3.39 -10.62 13.82
CA PHE A 100 3.64 -10.39 12.40
C PHE A 100 2.35 -10.05 11.62
N LEU A 101 1.28 -10.85 11.77
CA LEU A 101 0.00 -10.59 11.09
C LEU A 101 -0.69 -9.33 11.59
N VAL A 102 -0.65 -9.06 12.90
CA VAL A 102 -1.19 -7.83 13.47
C VAL A 102 -0.47 -6.61 12.91
N GLY A 103 0.85 -6.66 12.81
CA GLY A 103 1.65 -5.60 12.20
C GLY A 103 1.36 -5.40 10.72
N CYS A 104 1.31 -6.49 9.94
CA CYS A 104 0.94 -6.44 8.52
C CYS A 104 -0.44 -5.80 8.30
N LEU A 105 -1.46 -6.23 9.06
CA LEU A 105 -2.80 -5.65 8.99
C LEU A 105 -2.82 -4.17 9.36
N THR A 106 -2.14 -3.79 10.42
CA THR A 106 -2.08 -2.40 10.89
C THR A 106 -1.42 -1.51 9.84
N LEU A 107 -0.30 -1.95 9.28
CA LEU A 107 0.41 -1.22 8.23
C LEU A 107 -0.38 -1.22 6.91
N ALA A 108 -1.06 -2.31 6.56
CA ALA A 108 -1.92 -2.38 5.40
C ALA A 108 -3.05 -1.35 5.47
N ILE A 109 -3.77 -1.31 6.59
CA ILE A 109 -4.89 -0.36 6.78
C ILE A 109 -4.38 1.08 6.84
N SER A 110 -3.36 1.36 7.64
CA SER A 110 -2.84 2.71 7.82
C SER A 110 -2.24 3.27 6.54
N SER A 111 -1.41 2.50 5.83
CA SER A 111 -0.83 2.93 4.56
C SER A 111 -1.87 3.09 3.45
N SER A 112 -2.89 2.23 3.42
CA SER A 112 -4.01 2.32 2.48
C SER A 112 -4.80 3.62 2.68
N LEU A 113 -5.17 3.94 3.91
CA LEU A 113 -5.89 5.17 4.25
C LEU A 113 -5.05 6.43 3.97
N LEU A 114 -3.79 6.42 4.39
CA LEU A 114 -2.85 7.51 4.13
C LEU A 114 -2.60 7.70 2.64
N GLY A 115 -2.37 6.63 1.91
CA GLY A 115 -2.17 6.67 0.46
C GLY A 115 -3.38 7.26 -0.26
N TYR A 116 -4.58 6.85 0.10
CA TYR A 116 -5.81 7.43 -0.43
C TYR A 116 -5.92 8.93 -0.12
N ALA A 117 -5.69 9.32 1.13
CA ALA A 117 -5.80 10.72 1.57
C ALA A 117 -4.77 11.61 0.88
N ILE A 118 -3.50 11.18 0.85
CA ILE A 118 -2.40 11.92 0.22
C ILE A 118 -2.65 12.11 -1.27
N VAL A 119 -2.94 11.03 -2.00
CA VAL A 119 -3.17 11.11 -3.45
C VAL A 119 -4.40 11.94 -3.78
N SER A 120 -5.47 11.78 -3.01
CA SER A 120 -6.69 12.56 -3.17
C SER A 120 -6.48 14.06 -2.90
N GLY A 121 -5.66 14.38 -1.88
CA GLY A 121 -5.28 15.74 -1.52
C GLY A 121 -4.37 16.39 -2.57
N LEU A 122 -3.31 15.69 -3.00
CA LEU A 122 -2.42 16.15 -4.05
C LEU A 122 -3.15 16.41 -5.37
N TRP A 123 -4.08 15.54 -5.72
CA TRP A 123 -4.88 15.73 -6.92
C TRP A 123 -5.73 17.00 -6.85
N ARG A 124 -6.37 17.25 -5.70
CA ARG A 124 -7.13 18.50 -5.48
C ARG A 124 -6.23 19.72 -5.62
N TYR A 125 -5.08 19.70 -4.97
CA TYR A 125 -4.11 20.80 -5.02
C TYR A 125 -3.67 21.11 -6.46
N LEU A 126 -3.29 20.09 -7.21
CA LEU A 126 -2.85 20.24 -8.60
C LEU A 126 -3.95 20.78 -9.51
N VAL A 127 -5.20 20.33 -9.34
CA VAL A 127 -6.34 20.81 -10.14
C VAL A 127 -6.66 22.26 -9.83
N ILE A 128 -6.65 22.65 -8.55
CA ILE A 128 -6.93 24.04 -8.13
C ILE A 128 -5.85 24.98 -8.69
N THR A 129 -4.57 24.60 -8.54
CA THR A 129 -3.44 25.41 -9.02
C THR A 129 -3.49 25.61 -10.54
N ARG A 130 -3.81 24.55 -11.29
CA ARG A 130 -3.96 24.65 -12.76
C ARG A 130 -5.14 25.57 -13.17
N ARG A 131 -6.26 25.54 -12.45
CA ARG A 131 -7.41 26.41 -12.72
C ARG A 131 -7.09 27.88 -12.45
N THR A 132 -6.39 28.18 -11.35
CA THR A 132 -5.98 29.54 -11.00
C THR A 132 -5.03 30.11 -12.05
N LYS A 133 -4.03 29.33 -12.48
CA LYS A 133 -3.06 29.74 -13.51
C LYS A 133 -3.75 30.06 -14.86
N ARG A 134 -4.72 29.24 -15.26
CA ARG A 134 -5.51 29.51 -16.48
C ARG A 134 -6.35 30.78 -16.40
N ARG A 135 -6.95 31.08 -15.24
CA ARG A 135 -7.72 32.32 -15.02
C ARG A 135 -6.85 33.57 -15.11
N HIS A 136 -5.63 33.54 -14.59
CA HIS A 136 -4.69 34.66 -14.70
C HIS A 136 -4.27 34.92 -16.16
N LEU A 137 -3.96 33.86 -16.93
CA LEU A 137 -3.60 33.98 -18.34
C LEU A 137 -4.74 34.53 -19.22
N TYR A 138 -5.98 34.22 -18.87
CA TYR A 138 -7.13 34.74 -19.60
C TYR A 138 -7.42 36.22 -19.27
N LYS A 139 -7.17 36.67 -18.04
CA LYS A 139 -7.32 38.07 -17.63
C LYS A 139 -6.21 38.98 -18.20
N SER A 140 -5.02 38.47 -18.46
CA SER A 140 -3.90 39.26 -19.00
C SER A 140 -3.97 39.44 -20.53
N LYS A 141 -4.90 38.76 -21.22
CA LYS A 141 -5.10 38.86 -22.66
C LYS A 141 -6.32 39.77 -23.05
N LYS A 142 -6.99 40.33 -22.06
CA LYS A 142 -8.02 41.38 -22.23
C LYS A 142 -7.48 42.75 -21.83
#